data_176f0379bc949f328409aea8b12d40f4
#
_entry.id   176f0379bc949f328409aea8b12d40f4
#
_cell.length_a   1.000
_cell.length_b   1.000
_cell.length_c   1.000
_cell.angle_alpha   90.00
_cell.angle_beta   90.00
_cell.angle_gamma   90.00
#
_symmetry.space_group_name_H-M   'P 1'
#
loop_
_entity.id
_entity.type
_entity.pdbx_description
1 polymer ?
#
loop_
_entity_poly.entity_id
_entity_poly.type
_entity_poly.pdbx_seq_one_letter_code
_entity_poly.pdbx_strand_id
1 'polypeptide(L)'
;MKKYILDLTVTENLRLHANYVLLKLTSPSPLPEMLPGQFAEIRVDGSPTTFLRRPISIDYVDRQRNEVWFLIQLVGDGTKRLGEAKAGDIINVVLPLGNCFTMPEKPSDKLLLVGGGVGTAPMLYLGEQLAKKGCKPTFLLGARSDKDLLQLEQFAAYGEVYTTTEDGSHGEKGYVTQHSILNKVCFEQIYTCGPKPMMMAVAKYAKSKGISCEVSLENMMACGIGACLCCVENTTEGHLCVCKEGPVFNINKLLWQI
;
A
#
# COMPACT_ATOMS: atom_id res chain seq x y z
N MET A 1 17.30 1.42 8.37
CA MET A 1 16.38 2.17 9.24
C MET A 1 16.17 1.43 10.55
N LYS A 2 16.00 2.14 11.68
CA LYS A 2 15.71 1.53 12.99
C LYS A 2 14.28 1.01 13.02
N LYS A 3 14.08 -0.18 13.58
CA LYS A 3 12.78 -0.84 13.76
C LYS A 3 12.39 -0.77 15.22
N TYR A 4 11.10 -0.63 15.49
CA TYR A 4 10.56 -0.49 16.84
C TYR A 4 9.47 -1.53 17.07
N ILE A 5 9.34 -1.98 18.31
CA ILE A 5 8.19 -2.74 18.80
C ILE A 5 7.48 -1.81 19.75
N LEU A 6 6.26 -1.44 19.40
CA LEU A 6 5.46 -0.45 20.13
C LEU A 6 4.10 -1.03 20.49
N ASP A 7 3.61 -0.69 21.66
CA ASP A 7 2.21 -0.86 22.04
C ASP A 7 1.49 0.44 21.71
N LEU A 8 0.63 0.39 20.69
CA LEU A 8 -0.09 1.54 20.16
C LEU A 8 -1.55 1.48 20.60
N THR A 9 -2.12 2.64 20.88
CA THR A 9 -3.54 2.76 21.27
C THR A 9 -4.38 2.99 20.02
N VAL A 10 -5.48 2.26 19.90
CA VAL A 10 -6.49 2.49 18.88
C VAL A 10 -7.18 3.82 19.14
N THR A 11 -7.08 4.78 18.24
CA THR A 11 -7.85 6.02 18.28
C THR A 11 -9.20 5.86 17.58
N GLU A 12 -9.20 5.13 16.49
CA GLU A 12 -10.40 4.85 15.70
C GLU A 12 -10.25 3.54 14.92
N ASN A 13 -11.35 2.83 14.74
CA ASN A 13 -11.46 1.69 13.82
C ASN A 13 -12.73 1.86 13.00
N LEU A 14 -12.59 2.53 11.86
CA LEU A 14 -13.70 2.93 11.00
C LEU A 14 -14.04 1.83 10.01
N ARG A 15 -15.29 1.34 10.03
CA ARG A 15 -15.82 0.42 9.03
C ARG A 15 -16.12 1.19 7.75
N LEU A 16 -15.29 1.03 6.71
CA LEU A 16 -15.50 1.70 5.42
C LEU A 16 -16.51 0.93 4.55
N HIS A 17 -16.45 -0.40 4.60
CA HIS A 17 -17.34 -1.32 3.90
C HIS A 17 -17.45 -2.64 4.66
N ALA A 18 -18.28 -3.59 4.20
CA ALA A 18 -18.44 -4.90 4.85
C ALA A 18 -17.12 -5.63 5.10
N ASN A 19 -16.15 -5.50 4.18
CA ASN A 19 -14.87 -6.22 4.21
C ASN A 19 -13.65 -5.31 4.44
N TYR A 20 -13.84 -4.03 4.79
CA TYR A 20 -12.73 -3.10 4.94
C TYR A 20 -12.87 -2.24 6.19
N VAL A 21 -11.78 -2.10 6.92
CA VAL A 21 -11.67 -1.16 8.04
C VAL A 21 -10.45 -0.27 7.87
N LEU A 22 -10.56 0.94 8.36
CA LEU A 22 -9.44 1.87 8.53
C LEU A 22 -9.12 1.93 10.02
N LEU A 23 -8.02 1.28 10.41
CA LEU A 23 -7.53 1.23 11.78
C LEU A 23 -6.53 2.36 11.99
N LYS A 24 -6.80 3.25 12.95
CA LYS A 24 -5.91 4.36 13.32
C LYS A 24 -5.32 4.12 14.69
N LEU A 25 -4.01 4.22 14.79
CA LEU A 25 -3.24 3.96 16.01
C LEU A 25 -2.37 5.15 16.37
N THR A 26 -2.23 5.41 17.67
CA THR A 26 -1.39 6.47 18.23
C THR A 26 -0.46 5.95 19.33
N SER A 27 0.47 6.79 19.75
CA SER A 27 1.38 6.54 20.87
C SER A 27 1.46 7.78 21.76
N PRO A 28 1.66 7.64 23.09
CA PRO A 28 1.96 8.77 23.97
C PRO A 28 3.27 9.50 23.59
N SER A 29 4.21 8.80 22.99
CA SER A 29 5.45 9.37 22.47
C SER A 29 5.35 9.59 20.95
N PRO A 30 6.15 10.50 20.37
CA PRO A 30 6.17 10.68 18.92
C PRO A 30 6.44 9.36 18.18
N LEU A 31 5.61 9.05 17.19
CA LEU A 31 5.82 7.90 16.32
C LEU A 31 7.13 8.06 15.53
N PRO A 32 7.84 6.95 15.25
CA PRO A 32 9.06 7.00 14.45
C PRO A 32 8.79 7.55 13.05
N GLU A 33 9.85 7.97 12.38
CA GLU A 33 9.76 8.31 10.97
C GLU A 33 9.36 7.09 10.15
N MET A 34 8.40 7.27 9.28
CA MET A 34 7.90 6.25 8.36
C MET A 34 7.86 6.84 6.94
N LEU A 35 8.15 6.02 5.94
CA LEU A 35 8.22 6.43 4.54
C LEU A 35 7.17 5.69 3.69
N PRO A 36 6.71 6.27 2.58
CA PRO A 36 5.71 5.64 1.70
C PRO A 36 6.19 4.31 1.13
N GLY A 37 5.35 3.28 1.19
CA GLY A 37 5.67 1.93 0.75
C GLY A 37 6.09 1.00 1.89
N GLN A 38 6.42 1.53 3.06
CA GLN A 38 6.69 0.72 4.24
C GLN A 38 5.42 0.09 4.81
N PHE A 39 5.61 -0.93 5.65
CA PHE A 39 4.54 -1.68 6.28
C PHE A 39 4.82 -1.91 7.78
N ALA A 40 3.88 -2.51 8.46
CA ALA A 40 3.99 -2.93 9.85
C ALA A 40 3.59 -4.40 10.01
N GLU A 41 4.17 -5.08 10.99
CA GLU A 41 3.74 -6.40 11.46
C GLU A 41 2.86 -6.22 12.71
N ILE A 42 1.56 -6.38 12.57
CA ILE A 42 0.57 -6.15 13.62
C ILE A 42 0.28 -7.47 14.34
N ARG A 43 0.42 -7.49 15.68
CA ARG A 43 0.06 -8.64 16.50
C ARG A 43 -1.46 -8.76 16.60
N VAL A 44 -1.94 -9.99 16.54
CA VAL A 44 -3.37 -10.31 16.65
C VAL A 44 -3.58 -11.06 17.95
N ASP A 45 -4.09 -10.35 18.95
CA ASP A 45 -4.41 -10.94 20.25
C ASP A 45 -5.85 -11.46 20.29
N GLY A 46 -6.07 -12.56 21.02
CA GLY A 46 -7.40 -13.16 21.17
C GLY A 46 -7.93 -13.92 19.93
N SER A 47 -7.03 -14.32 19.03
CA SER A 47 -7.37 -15.21 17.90
C SER A 47 -6.65 -16.56 18.08
N PRO A 48 -7.37 -17.64 18.41
CA PRO A 48 -6.77 -18.95 18.70
C PRO A 48 -6.14 -19.60 17.46
N THR A 49 -6.50 -19.14 16.26
CA THR A 49 -6.02 -19.68 14.98
C THR A 49 -4.95 -18.81 14.32
N THR A 50 -4.61 -17.63 14.92
CA THR A 50 -3.67 -16.67 14.33
C THR A 50 -2.40 -16.59 15.18
N PHE A 51 -1.35 -17.29 14.78
CA PHE A 51 -0.07 -17.35 15.51
C PHE A 51 0.93 -16.28 15.05
N LEU A 52 0.84 -15.86 13.78
CA LEU A 52 1.76 -14.89 13.21
C LEU A 52 1.14 -13.49 13.18
N ARG A 53 1.98 -12.47 13.25
CA ARG A 53 1.59 -11.09 12.98
C ARG A 53 1.04 -10.95 11.55
N ARG A 54 0.30 -9.88 11.31
CA ARG A 54 -0.20 -9.56 9.98
C ARG A 54 0.61 -8.41 9.38
N PRO A 55 1.26 -8.63 8.22
CA PRO A 55 1.90 -7.56 7.48
C PRO A 55 0.82 -6.68 6.86
N ILE A 56 0.80 -5.41 7.24
CA ILE A 56 -0.15 -4.43 6.73
C ILE A 56 0.62 -3.18 6.29
N SER A 57 0.39 -2.75 5.05
CA SER A 57 0.98 -1.53 4.50
C SER A 57 0.54 -0.31 5.30
N ILE A 58 1.45 0.63 5.50
CA ILE A 58 1.12 1.94 6.06
C ILE A 58 0.29 2.69 5.02
N ASP A 59 -0.96 2.99 5.38
CA ASP A 59 -1.92 3.72 4.55
C ASP A 59 -1.67 5.23 4.61
N TYR A 60 -1.44 5.74 5.81
CA TYR A 60 -1.21 7.15 6.06
C TYR A 60 -0.46 7.40 7.38
N VAL A 61 0.22 8.53 7.49
CA VAL A 61 0.85 9.00 8.73
C VAL A 61 0.45 10.44 8.98
N ASP A 62 -0.43 10.64 9.96
CA ASP A 62 -0.81 11.97 10.43
C ASP A 62 0.17 12.42 11.53
N ARG A 63 1.13 13.29 11.13
CA ARG A 63 2.13 13.80 12.07
C ARG A 63 1.55 14.77 13.08
N GLN A 64 0.46 15.48 12.75
CA GLN A 64 -0.16 16.46 13.66
C GLN A 64 -0.90 15.77 14.79
N ARG A 65 -1.58 14.66 14.47
CA ARG A 65 -2.30 13.83 15.44
C ARG A 65 -1.44 12.75 16.07
N ASN A 66 -0.20 12.57 15.60
CA ASN A 66 0.68 11.47 15.97
C ASN A 66 0.02 10.11 15.73
N GLU A 67 -0.58 9.92 14.55
CA GLU A 67 -1.29 8.70 14.19
C GLU A 67 -0.64 8.00 12.99
N VAL A 68 -0.73 6.67 12.99
CA VAL A 68 -0.48 5.81 11.83
C VAL A 68 -1.76 5.07 11.47
N TRP A 69 -2.10 5.03 10.18
CA TRP A 69 -3.32 4.43 9.67
C TRP A 69 -3.03 3.18 8.86
N PHE A 70 -3.92 2.21 8.97
CA PHE A 70 -3.86 0.93 8.29
C PHE A 70 -5.19 0.60 7.63
N LEU A 71 -5.22 0.52 6.31
CA LEU A 71 -6.38 0.02 5.57
C LEU A 71 -6.30 -1.51 5.54
N ILE A 72 -7.28 -2.17 6.16
CA ILE A 72 -7.27 -3.62 6.36
C ILE A 72 -8.46 -4.26 5.65
N GLN A 73 -8.18 -5.21 4.76
CA GLN A 73 -9.21 -6.09 4.20
C GLN A 73 -9.44 -7.29 5.12
N LEU A 74 -10.69 -7.54 5.48
CA LEU A 74 -11.11 -8.58 6.41
C LEU A 74 -11.30 -9.93 5.71
N VAL A 75 -10.19 -10.58 5.36
CA VAL A 75 -10.21 -11.84 4.58
C VAL A 75 -10.04 -13.09 5.42
N GLY A 76 -9.27 -13.04 6.49
CA GLY A 76 -8.97 -14.18 7.36
C GLY A 76 -9.20 -13.86 8.83
N ASP A 77 -9.08 -14.88 9.70
CA ASP A 77 -9.37 -14.74 11.15
C ASP A 77 -8.59 -13.59 11.80
N GLY A 78 -7.29 -13.47 11.48
CA GLY A 78 -6.46 -12.42 12.03
C GLY A 78 -6.92 -11.00 11.64
N THR A 79 -7.22 -10.76 10.36
CA THR A 79 -7.70 -9.45 9.90
C THR A 79 -9.12 -9.17 10.37
N LYS A 80 -9.99 -10.18 10.46
CA LYS A 80 -11.32 -10.04 11.07
C LYS A 80 -11.21 -9.63 12.53
N ARG A 81 -10.29 -10.27 13.29
CA ARG A 81 -10.05 -9.93 14.70
C ARG A 81 -9.53 -8.50 14.87
N LEU A 82 -8.63 -8.04 14.02
CA LEU A 82 -8.21 -6.63 14.00
C LEU A 82 -9.37 -5.67 13.69
N GLY A 83 -10.29 -6.09 12.82
CA GLY A 83 -11.50 -5.34 12.52
C GLY A 83 -12.50 -5.18 13.69
N GLU A 84 -12.33 -5.93 14.77
CA GLU A 84 -13.14 -5.86 15.99
C GLU A 84 -12.55 -4.93 17.06
N ALA A 85 -11.32 -4.44 16.85
CA ALA A 85 -10.65 -3.56 17.80
C ALA A 85 -11.44 -2.26 18.02
N LYS A 86 -11.44 -1.76 19.27
CA LYS A 86 -12.19 -0.59 19.70
C LYS A 86 -11.24 0.52 20.12
N ALA A 87 -11.70 1.75 20.05
CA ALA A 87 -10.96 2.89 20.59
C ALA A 87 -10.57 2.63 22.07
N GLY A 88 -9.30 2.86 22.38
CA GLY A 88 -8.70 2.56 23.68
C GLY A 88 -8.01 1.20 23.77
N ASP A 89 -8.25 0.26 22.85
CA ASP A 89 -7.53 -1.02 22.83
C ASP A 89 -6.04 -0.78 22.54
N ILE A 90 -5.20 -1.67 23.07
CA ILE A 90 -3.75 -1.64 22.83
C ILE A 90 -3.38 -2.73 21.84
N ILE A 91 -2.69 -2.35 20.78
CA ILE A 91 -2.20 -3.25 19.73
C ILE A 91 -0.69 -3.18 19.65
N ASN A 92 -0.02 -4.33 19.76
CA ASN A 92 1.42 -4.41 19.63
C ASN A 92 1.83 -4.48 18.15
N VAL A 93 2.71 -3.58 17.71
CA VAL A 93 3.09 -3.39 16.31
C VAL A 93 4.61 -3.33 16.18
N VAL A 94 5.15 -3.98 15.15
CA VAL A 94 6.55 -3.81 14.73
C VAL A 94 6.55 -2.92 13.49
N LEU A 95 7.17 -1.74 13.59
CA LEU A 95 7.24 -0.75 12.52
C LEU A 95 8.46 0.18 12.65
N PRO A 96 8.83 0.95 11.61
CA PRO A 96 8.50 0.70 10.21
C PRO A 96 9.32 -0.48 9.66
N LEU A 97 8.76 -1.22 8.71
CA LEU A 97 9.42 -2.35 8.07
C LEU A 97 9.52 -2.16 6.56
N GLY A 98 10.50 -2.81 5.94
CA GLY A 98 10.75 -2.72 4.52
C GLY A 98 11.45 -1.43 4.07
N ASN A 99 11.64 -1.34 2.75
CA ASN A 99 12.10 -0.15 2.05
C ASN A 99 10.91 0.77 1.68
N CYS A 100 11.14 1.80 0.87
CA CYS A 100 10.14 2.76 0.44
C CYS A 100 10.18 2.98 -1.07
N PHE A 101 9.15 3.61 -1.62
CA PHE A 101 9.14 4.10 -2.99
C PHE A 101 10.20 5.18 -3.19
N THR A 102 10.78 5.20 -4.40
CA THR A 102 11.75 6.22 -4.79
C THR A 102 11.03 7.54 -5.07
N MET A 103 11.41 8.58 -4.34
CA MET A 103 10.89 9.92 -4.57
C MET A 103 11.60 10.59 -5.75
N PRO A 104 10.89 11.29 -6.66
CA PRO A 104 11.52 11.98 -7.78
C PRO A 104 12.47 13.07 -7.27
N GLU A 105 13.58 13.29 -7.96
CA GLU A 105 14.56 14.32 -7.59
C GLU A 105 13.99 15.73 -7.70
N LYS A 106 13.15 15.97 -8.71
CA LYS A 106 12.48 17.25 -9.01
C LYS A 106 10.97 17.06 -9.02
N PRO A 107 10.20 18.11 -8.72
CA PRO A 107 8.76 18.09 -8.90
C PRO A 107 8.36 17.67 -10.30
N SER A 108 7.36 16.81 -10.41
CA SER A 108 6.80 16.34 -11.69
C SER A 108 5.28 16.15 -11.55
N ASP A 109 4.56 16.36 -12.64
CA ASP A 109 3.13 16.06 -12.82
C ASP A 109 2.89 14.81 -13.68
N LYS A 110 3.99 14.11 -14.07
CA LYS A 110 3.94 12.90 -14.90
C LYS A 110 4.12 11.62 -14.09
N LEU A 111 3.56 11.60 -12.89
CA LEU A 111 3.62 10.49 -11.95
C LEU A 111 2.27 9.79 -11.90
N LEU A 112 2.26 8.48 -12.17
CA LEU A 112 1.06 7.65 -12.09
C LEU A 112 1.14 6.69 -10.90
N LEU A 113 0.16 6.76 -10.01
CA LEU A 113 0.00 5.88 -8.87
C LEU A 113 -1.19 4.94 -9.13
N VAL A 114 -0.90 3.66 -9.31
CA VAL A 114 -1.92 2.65 -9.62
C VAL A 114 -2.16 1.77 -8.43
N GLY A 115 -3.38 1.79 -7.90
CA GLY A 115 -3.79 0.97 -6.76
C GLY A 115 -4.95 0.04 -7.10
N GLY A 116 -4.95 -1.18 -6.56
CA GLY A 116 -6.05 -2.12 -6.74
C GLY A 116 -6.50 -2.76 -5.43
N GLY A 117 -7.80 -2.64 -5.11
CA GLY A 117 -8.34 -3.12 -3.84
C GLY A 117 -7.61 -2.51 -2.63
N VAL A 118 -7.19 -3.34 -1.66
CA VAL A 118 -6.43 -2.87 -0.49
C VAL A 118 -5.04 -2.33 -0.85
N GLY A 119 -4.50 -2.66 -2.02
CA GLY A 119 -3.23 -2.11 -2.51
C GLY A 119 -3.27 -0.61 -2.83
N THR A 120 -4.43 0.05 -2.70
CA THR A 120 -4.52 1.51 -2.71
C THR A 120 -3.88 2.14 -1.47
N ALA A 121 -3.79 1.43 -0.36
CA ALA A 121 -3.25 1.93 0.91
C ALA A 121 -1.88 2.64 0.77
N PRO A 122 -0.80 2.00 0.30
CA PRO A 122 0.50 2.68 0.22
C PRO A 122 0.51 3.84 -0.80
N MET A 123 -0.46 3.91 -1.71
CA MET A 123 -0.58 4.99 -2.70
C MET A 123 -1.04 6.29 -2.07
N LEU A 124 -1.86 6.25 -1.02
CA LEU A 124 -2.37 7.47 -0.37
C LEU A 124 -1.22 8.25 0.30
N TYR A 125 -0.43 7.57 1.12
CA TYR A 125 0.70 8.22 1.80
C TYR A 125 1.77 8.66 0.80
N LEU A 126 2.03 7.88 -0.25
CA LEU A 126 2.93 8.29 -1.33
C LEU A 126 2.43 9.56 -2.01
N GLY A 127 1.14 9.63 -2.33
CA GLY A 127 0.53 10.81 -2.96
C GLY A 127 0.67 12.07 -2.11
N GLU A 128 0.43 11.98 -0.81
CA GLU A 128 0.65 13.10 0.11
C GLU A 128 2.10 13.59 0.10
N GLN A 129 3.06 12.65 0.19
CA GLN A 129 4.48 13.01 0.22
C GLN A 129 4.96 13.60 -1.11
N LEU A 130 4.43 13.12 -2.23
CA LEU A 130 4.67 13.69 -3.56
C LEU A 130 4.09 15.11 -3.67
N ALA A 131 2.86 15.32 -3.20
CA ALA A 131 2.22 16.63 -3.19
C ALA A 131 3.00 17.64 -2.32
N LYS A 132 3.47 17.22 -1.13
CA LYS A 132 4.37 18.03 -0.27
C LYS A 132 5.68 18.41 -0.97
N LYS A 133 6.16 17.56 -1.87
CA LYS A 133 7.35 17.84 -2.70
C LYS A 133 7.06 18.73 -3.92
N GLY A 134 5.82 19.19 -4.10
CA GLY A 134 5.38 20.04 -5.21
C GLY A 134 5.02 19.27 -6.47
N CYS A 135 4.86 17.94 -6.41
CA CYS A 135 4.37 17.13 -7.51
C CYS A 135 2.83 17.19 -7.60
N LYS A 136 2.30 16.85 -8.77
CA LYS A 136 0.86 16.67 -9.01
C LYS A 136 0.63 15.24 -9.50
N PRO A 137 0.54 14.25 -8.60
CA PRO A 137 0.37 12.86 -9.01
C PRO A 137 -1.01 12.62 -9.61
N THR A 138 -1.08 11.67 -10.54
CA THR A 138 -2.32 11.09 -11.06
C THR A 138 -2.54 9.75 -10.38
N PHE A 139 -3.72 9.55 -9.79
CA PHE A 139 -4.13 8.27 -9.22
C PHE A 139 -5.03 7.52 -10.20
N LEU A 140 -4.78 6.24 -10.38
CA LEU A 140 -5.64 5.32 -11.12
C LEU A 140 -5.99 4.15 -10.22
N LEU A 141 -7.21 4.17 -9.69
CA LEU A 141 -7.67 3.23 -8.66
C LEU A 141 -8.63 2.22 -9.28
N GLY A 142 -8.34 0.94 -9.11
CA GLY A 142 -9.14 -0.15 -9.62
C GLY A 142 -9.83 -0.94 -8.52
N ALA A 143 -11.10 -1.30 -8.75
CA ALA A 143 -11.89 -2.11 -7.85
C ALA A 143 -12.84 -3.05 -8.61
N ARG A 144 -13.50 -3.97 -7.89
CA ARG A 144 -14.55 -4.80 -8.48
C ARG A 144 -15.83 -4.02 -8.72
N SER A 145 -16.16 -3.15 -7.78
CA SER A 145 -17.36 -2.29 -7.82
C SER A 145 -17.09 -0.96 -7.13
N ASP A 146 -18.04 -0.02 -7.24
CA ASP A 146 -18.00 1.29 -6.57
C ASP A 146 -17.80 1.20 -5.06
N LYS A 147 -18.39 0.19 -4.42
CA LYS A 147 -18.30 -0.06 -2.98
C LYS A 147 -16.89 -0.41 -2.49
N ASP A 148 -16.05 -0.91 -3.39
CA ASP A 148 -14.66 -1.29 -3.12
C ASP A 148 -13.68 -0.15 -3.45
N LEU A 149 -14.16 0.99 -3.95
CA LEU A 149 -13.38 2.22 -4.13
C LEU A 149 -13.37 2.99 -2.82
N LEU A 150 -12.24 2.95 -2.12
CA LEU A 150 -12.10 3.49 -0.79
C LEU A 150 -11.31 4.80 -0.79
N GLN A 151 -11.62 5.69 0.16
CA GLN A 151 -10.85 6.92 0.44
C GLN A 151 -10.68 7.88 -0.77
N LEU A 152 -11.63 7.91 -1.72
CA LEU A 152 -11.51 8.74 -2.93
C LEU A 152 -11.32 10.22 -2.64
N GLU A 153 -11.99 10.76 -1.61
CA GLU A 153 -11.85 12.17 -1.20
C GLU A 153 -10.44 12.46 -0.69
N GLN A 154 -9.85 11.52 0.06
CA GLN A 154 -8.48 11.67 0.56
C GLN A 154 -7.47 11.66 -0.59
N PHE A 155 -7.65 10.81 -1.59
CA PHE A 155 -6.82 10.82 -2.80
C PHE A 155 -6.96 12.12 -3.58
N ALA A 156 -8.19 12.61 -3.75
CA ALA A 156 -8.48 13.85 -4.48
C ALA A 156 -7.84 15.10 -3.83
N ALA A 157 -7.53 15.06 -2.54
CA ALA A 157 -6.82 16.13 -1.86
C ALA A 157 -5.35 16.28 -2.34
N TYR A 158 -4.77 15.25 -2.95
CA TYR A 158 -3.35 15.23 -3.32
C TYR A 158 -3.08 15.18 -4.82
N GLY A 159 -4.08 14.87 -5.66
CA GLY A 159 -3.91 14.81 -7.10
C GLY A 159 -5.18 14.44 -7.86
N GLU A 160 -5.06 14.26 -9.17
CA GLU A 160 -6.19 13.84 -10.00
C GLU A 160 -6.50 12.36 -9.79
N VAL A 161 -7.78 12.02 -9.63
CA VAL A 161 -8.23 10.64 -9.37
C VAL A 161 -9.04 10.12 -10.56
N TYR A 162 -8.59 9.03 -11.10
CA TYR A 162 -9.29 8.23 -12.11
C TYR A 162 -9.59 6.85 -11.53
N THR A 163 -10.70 6.26 -11.96
CA THR A 163 -11.17 4.99 -11.41
C THR A 163 -11.60 4.03 -12.49
N THR A 164 -11.42 2.73 -12.23
CA THR A 164 -12.04 1.65 -13.00
C THR A 164 -12.77 0.72 -12.06
N THR A 165 -13.92 0.21 -12.50
CA THR A 165 -14.61 -0.90 -11.85
C THR A 165 -14.88 -2.01 -12.84
N GLU A 166 -14.69 -3.27 -12.41
CA GLU A 166 -14.90 -4.43 -13.30
C GLU A 166 -16.35 -4.51 -13.77
N ASP A 167 -17.32 -4.15 -12.92
CA ASP A 167 -18.75 -4.12 -13.23
C ASP A 167 -19.21 -2.86 -13.95
N GLY A 168 -18.39 -1.79 -13.96
CA GLY A 168 -18.74 -0.49 -14.57
C GLY A 168 -19.63 0.40 -13.69
N SER A 169 -19.71 0.13 -12.39
CA SER A 169 -20.54 0.90 -11.45
C SER A 169 -19.97 2.29 -11.14
N HIS A 170 -18.65 2.50 -11.35
CA HIS A 170 -17.99 3.80 -11.17
C HIS A 170 -16.78 3.92 -12.09
N GLY A 171 -16.55 5.11 -12.65
CA GLY A 171 -15.44 5.38 -13.55
C GLY A 171 -15.53 4.63 -14.89
N GLU A 172 -14.38 4.26 -15.47
CA GLU A 172 -14.38 3.43 -16.68
C GLU A 172 -14.55 1.94 -16.33
N LYS A 173 -15.35 1.22 -17.14
CA LYS A 173 -15.53 -0.22 -16.96
C LYS A 173 -14.30 -0.98 -17.37
N GLY A 174 -13.81 -1.89 -16.53
CA GLY A 174 -12.72 -2.81 -16.83
C GLY A 174 -11.56 -2.71 -15.84
N TYR A 175 -10.37 -3.07 -16.31
CA TYR A 175 -9.16 -3.08 -15.49
C TYR A 175 -8.36 -1.79 -15.65
N VAL A 176 -7.53 -1.44 -14.68
CA VAL A 176 -6.70 -0.22 -14.67
C VAL A 176 -5.88 -0.05 -15.95
N THR A 177 -5.36 -1.12 -16.54
CA THR A 177 -4.57 -1.07 -17.78
C THR A 177 -5.40 -0.80 -19.04
N GLN A 178 -6.73 -0.75 -18.94
CA GLN A 178 -7.65 -0.44 -20.03
C GLN A 178 -8.14 1.02 -19.99
N HIS A 179 -7.87 1.75 -18.89
CA HIS A 179 -8.34 3.11 -18.70
C HIS A 179 -7.77 4.06 -19.76
N SER A 180 -8.63 4.92 -20.32
CA SER A 180 -8.31 5.84 -21.43
C SER A 180 -7.18 6.83 -21.11
N ILE A 181 -6.96 7.15 -19.82
CA ILE A 181 -5.92 8.08 -19.37
C ILE A 181 -4.51 7.63 -19.80
N LEU A 182 -4.27 6.32 -19.87
CA LEU A 182 -2.99 5.74 -20.28
C LEU A 182 -2.62 6.04 -21.74
N ASN A 183 -3.60 6.46 -22.54
CA ASN A 183 -3.37 6.87 -23.93
C ASN A 183 -3.37 8.39 -24.10
N LYS A 184 -3.77 9.14 -23.06
CA LYS A 184 -3.88 10.61 -23.12
C LYS A 184 -2.67 11.31 -22.49
N VAL A 185 -2.04 10.69 -21.50
CA VAL A 185 -0.94 11.27 -20.74
C VAL A 185 0.31 10.41 -20.88
N CYS A 186 1.46 11.06 -21.14
CA CYS A 186 2.77 10.41 -21.12
C CYS A 186 3.35 10.49 -19.71
N PHE A 187 3.29 9.40 -18.98
CA PHE A 187 3.90 9.30 -17.65
C PHE A 187 5.40 9.01 -17.73
N GLU A 188 6.16 9.47 -16.75
CA GLU A 188 7.61 9.24 -16.61
C GLU A 188 7.92 8.18 -15.54
N GLN A 189 7.07 8.10 -14.53
CA GLN A 189 7.21 7.14 -13.44
C GLN A 189 5.84 6.56 -13.06
N ILE A 190 5.80 5.25 -12.87
CA ILE A 190 4.64 4.52 -12.37
C ILE A 190 4.98 3.87 -11.02
N TYR A 191 4.08 4.01 -10.06
CA TYR A 191 4.09 3.31 -8.77
C TYR A 191 2.84 2.45 -8.70
N THR A 192 2.98 1.19 -8.27
CA THR A 192 1.79 0.33 -8.20
C THR A 192 1.83 -0.63 -7.03
N CYS A 193 0.63 -0.91 -6.48
CA CYS A 193 0.40 -1.94 -5.48
C CYS A 193 -1.01 -2.52 -5.66
N GLY A 194 -1.15 -3.83 -5.42
CA GLY A 194 -2.42 -4.54 -5.51
C GLY A 194 -2.24 -6.00 -5.93
N PRO A 195 -3.30 -6.64 -6.44
CA PRO A 195 -3.24 -8.03 -6.86
C PRO A 195 -2.11 -8.30 -7.88
N LYS A 196 -1.36 -9.39 -7.69
CA LYS A 196 -0.21 -9.73 -8.55
C LYS A 196 -0.53 -9.66 -10.06
N PRO A 197 -1.68 -10.17 -10.57
CA PRO A 197 -2.02 -10.04 -11.98
C PRO A 197 -2.14 -8.58 -12.45
N MET A 198 -2.70 -7.69 -11.61
CA MET A 198 -2.79 -6.26 -11.91
C MET A 198 -1.40 -5.62 -11.98
N MET A 199 -0.56 -5.86 -10.97
CA MET A 199 0.81 -5.33 -10.95
C MET A 199 1.63 -5.80 -12.15
N MET A 200 1.51 -7.08 -12.55
CA MET A 200 2.16 -7.61 -13.75
C MET A 200 1.65 -6.93 -15.03
N ALA A 201 0.35 -6.68 -15.15
CA ALA A 201 -0.22 -5.98 -16.31
C ALA A 201 0.26 -4.52 -16.38
N VAL A 202 0.32 -3.82 -15.24
CA VAL A 202 0.87 -2.46 -15.14
C VAL A 202 2.36 -2.45 -15.49
N ALA A 203 3.14 -3.40 -14.98
CA ALA A 203 4.56 -3.55 -15.28
C ALA A 203 4.80 -3.81 -16.77
N LYS A 204 4.00 -4.67 -17.39
CA LYS A 204 4.06 -4.94 -18.84
C LYS A 204 3.76 -3.67 -19.66
N TYR A 205 2.72 -2.91 -19.25
CA TYR A 205 2.42 -1.62 -19.87
C TYR A 205 3.61 -0.66 -19.74
N ALA A 206 4.15 -0.47 -18.53
CA ALA A 206 5.30 0.40 -18.28
C ALA A 206 6.50 0.02 -19.14
N LYS A 207 6.84 -1.26 -19.20
CA LYS A 207 7.94 -1.79 -20.01
C LYS A 207 7.73 -1.52 -21.50
N SER A 208 6.50 -1.72 -22.01
CA SER A 208 6.18 -1.47 -23.43
C SER A 208 6.30 0.00 -23.82
N LYS A 209 6.20 0.92 -22.86
CA LYS A 209 6.32 2.37 -23.05
C LYS A 209 7.67 2.94 -22.65
N GLY A 210 8.59 2.11 -22.13
CA GLY A 210 9.87 2.56 -21.60
C GLY A 210 9.76 3.44 -20.35
N ILE A 211 8.68 3.27 -19.57
CA ILE A 211 8.41 4.06 -18.36
C ILE A 211 9.02 3.35 -17.16
N SER A 212 9.70 4.10 -16.28
CA SER A 212 10.16 3.57 -14.99
C SER A 212 8.98 3.14 -14.14
N CYS A 213 9.06 1.96 -13.51
CA CYS A 213 7.97 1.43 -12.70
C CYS A 213 8.48 0.74 -11.45
N GLU A 214 7.87 1.07 -10.32
CA GLU A 214 8.07 0.41 -9.03
C GLU A 214 6.78 -0.27 -8.57
N VAL A 215 6.93 -1.49 -8.05
CA VAL A 215 5.82 -2.29 -7.51
C VAL A 215 6.05 -2.58 -6.05
N SER A 216 5.01 -2.49 -5.23
CA SER A 216 5.04 -2.93 -3.83
C SER A 216 4.43 -4.34 -3.74
N LEU A 217 5.26 -5.33 -3.39
CA LEU A 217 4.87 -6.73 -3.35
C LEU A 217 4.18 -7.10 -2.04
N GLU A 218 3.19 -8.00 -2.13
CA GLU A 218 2.39 -8.52 -1.02
C GLU A 218 2.68 -10.01 -0.81
N ASN A 219 3.95 -10.39 -0.62
CA ASN A 219 4.30 -11.78 -0.33
C ASN A 219 3.87 -12.17 1.09
N MET A 220 3.57 -13.48 1.29
CA MET A 220 3.35 -14.00 2.64
C MET A 220 4.57 -13.76 3.51
N MET A 221 4.34 -13.28 4.74
CA MET A 221 5.40 -12.97 5.69
C MET A 221 5.17 -13.66 7.03
N ALA A 222 6.26 -13.97 7.73
CA ALA A 222 6.21 -14.50 9.08
C ALA A 222 6.97 -13.61 10.06
N CYS A 223 8.24 -13.27 9.79
CA CYS A 223 9.06 -12.50 10.73
C CYS A 223 9.13 -10.99 10.47
N GLY A 224 8.86 -10.54 9.24
CA GLY A 224 8.96 -9.12 8.83
C GLY A 224 10.37 -8.51 8.84
N ILE A 225 11.41 -9.28 9.15
CA ILE A 225 12.79 -8.77 9.39
C ILE A 225 13.89 -9.47 8.58
N GLY A 226 13.52 -10.37 7.64
CA GLY A 226 14.47 -11.07 6.76
C GLY A 226 15.11 -12.32 7.36
N ALA A 227 14.62 -12.85 8.49
CA ALA A 227 15.25 -13.98 9.18
C ALA A 227 14.68 -15.35 8.76
N CYS A 228 13.38 -15.46 8.46
CA CYS A 228 12.70 -16.74 8.22
C CYS A 228 12.66 -17.17 6.76
N LEU A 229 13.01 -16.31 5.82
CA LEU A 229 13.01 -16.52 4.37
C LEU A 229 11.62 -16.87 3.76
N CYS A 230 10.54 -16.67 4.51
CA CYS A 230 9.17 -16.98 4.06
C CYS A 230 8.74 -16.12 2.87
N CYS A 231 9.19 -14.85 2.83
CA CYS A 231 8.77 -13.85 1.84
C CYS A 231 9.75 -13.67 0.67
N VAL A 232 10.56 -14.68 0.38
CA VAL A 232 11.57 -14.59 -0.69
C VAL A 232 10.91 -14.40 -2.05
N GLU A 233 11.44 -13.47 -2.84
CA GLU A 233 11.12 -13.24 -4.25
C GLU A 233 12.36 -13.51 -5.10
N ASN A 234 12.15 -14.09 -6.29
CA ASN A 234 13.22 -14.32 -7.25
C ASN A 234 13.47 -13.06 -8.08
N THR A 235 14.71 -12.58 -8.05
CA THR A 235 15.10 -11.34 -8.73
C THR A 235 16.34 -11.56 -9.59
N THR A 236 16.67 -10.57 -10.40
CA THR A 236 17.93 -10.54 -11.19
C THR A 236 19.18 -10.47 -10.28
N GLU A 237 19.00 -10.08 -9.02
CA GLU A 237 20.06 -10.01 -8.00
C GLU A 237 20.07 -11.26 -7.09
N GLY A 238 19.29 -12.29 -7.43
CA GLY A 238 19.13 -13.51 -6.64
C GLY A 238 17.84 -13.52 -5.82
N HIS A 239 17.85 -14.27 -4.73
CA HIS A 239 16.71 -14.46 -3.83
C HIS A 239 16.69 -13.36 -2.77
N LEU A 240 15.74 -12.43 -2.85
CA LEU A 240 15.62 -11.30 -1.92
C LEU A 240 14.42 -11.46 -1.00
N CYS A 241 14.58 -11.11 0.28
CA CYS A 241 13.47 -11.09 1.25
C CYS A 241 12.63 -9.83 1.08
N VAL A 242 11.38 -9.98 0.64
CA VAL A 242 10.45 -8.85 0.43
C VAL A 242 10.29 -7.98 1.68
N CYS A 243 10.32 -8.57 2.87
CA CYS A 243 10.19 -7.82 4.12
C CYS A 243 11.43 -6.98 4.51
N LYS A 244 12.57 -7.16 3.84
CA LYS A 244 13.83 -6.48 4.17
C LYS A 244 14.36 -5.66 3.00
N GLU A 245 14.53 -6.29 1.82
CA GLU A 245 15.00 -5.66 0.60
C GLU A 245 13.87 -5.01 -0.20
N GLY A 246 12.60 -5.42 0.06
CA GLY A 246 11.37 -4.83 -0.43
C GLY A 246 10.61 -4.08 0.68
N PRO A 247 9.26 -3.93 0.57
CA PRO A 247 8.38 -4.53 -0.44
C PRO A 247 8.44 -3.88 -1.82
N VAL A 248 9.05 -2.71 -1.93
CA VAL A 248 9.12 -1.95 -3.18
C VAL A 248 10.29 -2.43 -4.04
N PHE A 249 9.99 -2.80 -5.27
CA PHE A 249 10.99 -3.21 -6.27
C PHE A 249 10.78 -2.48 -7.59
N ASN A 250 11.86 -2.07 -8.24
CA ASN A 250 11.80 -1.71 -9.65
C ASN A 250 11.52 -2.98 -10.47
N ILE A 251 10.60 -2.89 -11.44
CA ILE A 251 10.18 -4.04 -12.26
C ILE A 251 11.35 -4.71 -13.01
N ASN A 252 12.41 -3.99 -13.28
CA ASN A 252 13.62 -4.53 -13.95
C ASN A 252 14.40 -5.51 -13.05
N LYS A 253 14.17 -5.49 -11.73
CA LYS A 253 14.76 -6.44 -10.80
C LYS A 253 13.97 -7.75 -10.68
N LEU A 254 12.71 -7.77 -11.11
CA LEU A 254 11.82 -8.92 -10.98
C LEU A 254 11.91 -9.84 -12.20
N LEU A 255 12.00 -11.16 -11.95
CA LEU A 255 12.00 -12.17 -13.01
C LEU A 255 10.56 -12.47 -13.50
N TRP A 256 9.74 -11.44 -13.63
CA TRP A 256 8.41 -11.58 -14.17
C TRP A 256 8.46 -11.72 -15.70
N GLN A 257 7.69 -12.65 -16.21
CA GLN A 257 7.49 -12.80 -17.67
C GLN A 257 6.51 -11.72 -18.16
N ILE A 258 7.05 -10.52 -18.42
CA ILE A 258 6.31 -9.31 -18.84
C ILE A 258 6.92 -8.66 -20.09
#